data_cdfb64e3e3ae9b955de63637aae6633e
#
_entry.id   cdfb64e3e3ae9b955de63637aae6633e
#
_cell.length_a   1.000
_cell.length_b   1.000
_cell.length_c   1.000
_cell.angle_alpha   90.00
_cell.angle_beta   90.00
_cell.angle_gamma   90.00
#
_symmetry.space_group_name_H-M   'P 1'
#
loop_
_entity.id
_entity.type
_entity.pdbx_description
1 polymer ?
#
loop_
_entity_poly.entity_id
_entity_poly.type
_entity_poly.pdbx_seq_one_letter_code
_entity_poly.pdbx_strand_id
1 'polypeptide(L)'
;MGQKVELKVITSSHQAEVRFVDVPPPTRKRNQLPYAQPNLVTGKRISADTGYIRISMYPGMIGIEVANEISSTAKSLGSIERLILDLRGNTGGGIGVLRAMSFLTPERIPVGYSRTRRQLETADRTDQALVFDRIPAKKHDLLPMAFKFLVFPWLLKFARQKKFITVATEGLGHQPFHGRIVLLVNRHTASANEMLVAFAKENHLATIVGEATPGRLLAGNKFKLPYDYWLALPVGVYRTASGTLLEGTPIVPDIEISFDPGQAREGRDTQLEKAIEIVSQI
;
A
#
# COMPACT_ATOMS: atom_id res chain seq x y z
N MET A 1 -37.74 0.91 0.88
CA MET A 1 -37.80 2.37 1.11
C MET A 1 -36.43 2.83 1.57
N GLY A 2 -35.91 3.92 1.02
CA GLY A 2 -34.68 4.55 1.48
C GLY A 2 -34.89 5.19 2.86
N GLN A 3 -33.86 5.22 3.68
CA GLN A 3 -33.89 5.82 5.01
C GLN A 3 -33.29 7.22 4.92
N LYS A 4 -33.99 8.24 5.45
CA LYS A 4 -33.43 9.58 5.64
C LYS A 4 -32.56 9.60 6.88
N VAL A 5 -31.30 10.00 6.72
CA VAL A 5 -30.34 10.16 7.83
C VAL A 5 -30.08 11.63 8.04
N GLU A 6 -30.23 12.07 9.29
CA GLU A 6 -29.89 13.43 9.71
C GLU A 6 -28.38 13.49 10.00
N LEU A 7 -27.71 14.44 9.35
CA LEU A 7 -26.28 14.72 9.55
C LEU A 7 -26.11 16.13 10.10
N LYS A 8 -25.42 16.28 11.23
CA LYS A 8 -24.91 17.58 11.68
C LYS A 8 -23.54 17.80 11.05
N VAL A 9 -23.45 18.75 10.15
CA VAL A 9 -22.22 19.11 9.44
C VAL A 9 -21.74 20.48 9.89
N ILE A 10 -20.43 20.65 10.03
CA ILE A 10 -19.81 21.95 10.25
C ILE A 10 -19.36 22.46 8.88
N THR A 11 -19.92 23.58 8.45
CA THR A 11 -19.60 24.21 7.17
C THR A 11 -18.23 24.89 7.23
N SER A 12 -17.69 25.27 6.07
CA SER A 12 -16.45 26.06 5.97
C SER A 12 -16.51 27.40 6.73
N SER A 13 -17.73 27.93 6.95
CA SER A 13 -17.98 29.12 7.77
C SER A 13 -18.08 28.84 9.27
N HIS A 14 -17.74 27.62 9.72
CA HIS A 14 -17.83 27.15 11.13
C HIS A 14 -19.25 27.16 11.72
N GLN A 15 -20.26 27.20 10.88
CA GLN A 15 -21.67 27.10 11.33
C GLN A 15 -22.11 25.63 11.30
N ALA A 16 -22.83 25.22 12.33
CA ALA A 16 -23.44 23.90 12.37
C ALA A 16 -24.73 23.91 11.56
N GLU A 17 -24.82 23.07 10.55
CA GLU A 17 -26.02 22.86 9.73
C GLU A 17 -26.51 21.42 9.89
N VAL A 18 -27.84 21.27 9.84
CA VAL A 18 -28.46 19.94 9.74
C VAL A 18 -28.76 19.67 8.29
N ARG A 19 -28.22 18.54 7.76
CA ARG A 19 -28.53 18.09 6.41
C ARG A 19 -29.15 16.71 6.45
N PHE A 20 -30.16 16.52 5.64
CA PHE A 20 -30.80 15.22 5.46
C PHE A 20 -30.27 14.56 4.19
N VAL A 21 -29.77 13.34 4.35
CA VAL A 21 -29.27 12.54 3.23
C VAL A 21 -30.19 11.34 3.05
N ASP A 22 -30.70 11.16 1.83
CA ASP A 22 -31.43 9.96 1.49
C ASP A 22 -30.46 8.81 1.25
N VAL A 23 -30.52 7.80 2.13
CA VAL A 23 -29.75 6.58 1.97
C VAL A 23 -30.57 5.59 1.14
N PRO A 24 -30.14 5.25 -0.08
CA PRO A 24 -30.86 4.30 -0.91
C PRO A 24 -30.89 2.93 -0.21
N PRO A 25 -31.92 2.11 -0.48
CA PRO A 25 -31.97 0.76 0.04
C PRO A 25 -30.75 -0.03 -0.41
N PRO A 26 -30.23 -0.95 0.39
CA PRO A 26 -29.06 -1.75 0.04
C PRO A 26 -29.34 -2.51 -1.26
N THR A 27 -28.59 -2.21 -2.30
CA THR A 27 -28.64 -2.96 -3.55
C THR A 27 -28.05 -4.35 -3.29
N ARG A 28 -28.69 -5.40 -3.81
CA ARG A 28 -28.27 -6.81 -3.65
C ARG A 28 -26.87 -7.13 -4.22
N LYS A 29 -26.19 -6.19 -4.84
CA LYS A 29 -24.78 -6.33 -5.27
C LYS A 29 -23.87 -6.19 -4.07
N ARG A 30 -23.52 -7.30 -3.46
CA ARG A 30 -22.68 -7.48 -2.25
C ARG A 30 -21.25 -6.88 -2.32
N ASN A 31 -20.85 -6.22 -3.40
CA ASN A 31 -19.47 -5.79 -3.63
C ASN A 31 -19.29 -4.28 -3.81
N GLN A 32 -20.32 -3.47 -3.61
CA GLN A 32 -20.16 -2.03 -3.63
C GLN A 32 -20.25 -1.50 -2.21
N LEU A 33 -19.17 -0.85 -1.76
CA LEU A 33 -19.20 -0.07 -0.53
C LEU A 33 -20.22 1.06 -0.69
N PRO A 34 -20.99 1.40 0.37
CA PRO A 34 -22.10 2.37 0.31
C PRO A 34 -21.62 3.83 0.16
N TYR A 35 -20.37 4.08 -0.07
CA TYR A 35 -19.77 5.40 -0.23
C TYR A 35 -18.88 5.45 -1.47
N ALA A 36 -18.72 6.64 -2.03
CA ALA A 36 -17.82 6.86 -3.15
C ALA A 36 -16.39 6.48 -2.72
N GLN A 37 -15.79 5.53 -3.41
CA GLN A 37 -14.37 5.26 -3.23
C GLN A 37 -13.58 6.37 -3.91
N PRO A 38 -12.56 6.94 -3.26
CA PRO A 38 -11.64 7.83 -3.93
C PRO A 38 -10.95 7.06 -5.07
N ASN A 39 -10.52 7.78 -6.11
CA ASN A 39 -9.67 7.19 -7.13
C ASN A 39 -8.48 6.50 -6.46
N LEU A 40 -8.20 5.26 -6.86
CA LEU A 40 -7.12 4.49 -6.24
C LEU A 40 -5.77 5.14 -6.49
N VAL A 41 -5.59 5.65 -7.69
CA VAL A 41 -4.36 6.33 -8.13
C VAL A 41 -4.74 7.64 -8.82
N THR A 42 -4.09 8.72 -8.42
CA THR A 42 -4.19 10.01 -9.10
C THR A 42 -2.79 10.55 -9.35
N GLY A 43 -2.60 11.22 -10.47
CA GLY A 43 -1.30 11.81 -10.83
C GLY A 43 -1.43 13.15 -11.50
N LYS A 44 -0.44 13.99 -11.29
CA LYS A 44 -0.30 15.30 -11.96
C LYS A 44 1.17 15.68 -12.09
N ARG A 45 1.50 16.51 -13.05
CA ARG A 45 2.80 17.19 -13.07
C ARG A 45 2.76 18.36 -12.11
N ILE A 46 3.84 18.52 -11.34
CA ILE A 46 4.06 19.70 -10.48
C ILE A 46 4.90 20.73 -11.22
N SER A 47 5.92 20.26 -11.95
CA SER A 47 6.78 21.08 -12.80
C SER A 47 7.11 20.35 -14.11
N ALA A 48 8.00 20.91 -14.93
CA ALA A 48 8.44 20.28 -16.17
C ALA A 48 9.15 18.93 -15.95
N ASP A 49 9.78 18.73 -14.83
CA ASP A 49 10.61 17.56 -14.49
C ASP A 49 10.10 16.77 -13.27
N THR A 50 9.09 17.26 -12.57
CA THR A 50 8.59 16.69 -11.33
C THR A 50 7.15 16.22 -11.45
N GLY A 51 6.92 14.94 -11.16
CA GLY A 51 5.61 14.32 -11.08
C GLY A 51 5.14 14.15 -9.63
N TYR A 52 3.84 13.99 -9.48
CA TYR A 52 3.18 13.63 -8.24
C TYR A 52 2.20 12.50 -8.52
N ILE A 53 2.27 11.45 -7.73
CA ILE A 53 1.32 10.34 -7.75
C ILE A 53 0.83 10.09 -6.33
N ARG A 54 -0.48 10.06 -6.14
CA ARG A 54 -1.10 9.64 -4.90
C ARG A 54 -1.70 8.26 -5.08
N ILE A 55 -1.43 7.37 -4.13
CA ILE A 55 -2.01 6.02 -4.05
C ILE A 55 -2.84 5.94 -2.77
N SER A 56 -4.15 5.73 -2.91
CA SER A 56 -5.08 5.75 -1.78
C SER A 56 -5.21 4.40 -1.08
N MET A 57 -5.03 3.29 -1.81
CA MET A 57 -5.20 1.93 -1.30
C MET A 57 -4.67 0.89 -2.31
N TYR A 58 -4.37 -0.32 -1.84
CA TYR A 58 -4.07 -1.48 -2.69
C TYR A 58 -5.18 -2.54 -2.52
N PRO A 59 -6.33 -2.41 -3.22
CA PRO A 59 -7.45 -3.31 -3.06
C PRO A 59 -7.14 -4.73 -3.57
N GLY A 60 -7.75 -5.70 -2.92
CA GLY A 60 -7.56 -7.12 -3.25
C GLY A 60 -6.21 -7.66 -2.81
N MET A 61 -6.06 -8.98 -2.86
CA MET A 61 -4.81 -9.63 -2.45
C MET A 61 -3.68 -9.39 -3.45
N ILE A 62 -3.96 -9.45 -4.76
CA ILE A 62 -2.96 -9.37 -5.83
C ILE A 62 -2.83 -7.95 -6.37
N GLY A 63 -3.92 -7.17 -6.41
CA GLY A 63 -3.90 -5.75 -6.76
C GLY A 63 -3.56 -5.46 -8.23
N ILE A 64 -4.02 -6.29 -9.18
CA ILE A 64 -3.75 -6.10 -10.62
C ILE A 64 -4.25 -4.74 -11.11
N GLU A 65 -5.47 -4.36 -10.73
CA GLU A 65 -6.10 -3.13 -11.20
C GLU A 65 -5.31 -1.90 -10.73
N VAL A 66 -5.01 -1.81 -9.43
CA VAL A 66 -4.21 -0.71 -8.90
C VAL A 66 -2.78 -0.69 -9.47
N ALA A 67 -2.16 -1.84 -9.70
CA ALA A 67 -0.83 -1.91 -10.31
C ALA A 67 -0.83 -1.36 -11.76
N ASN A 68 -1.88 -1.65 -12.51
CA ASN A 68 -2.06 -1.11 -13.86
C ASN A 68 -2.35 0.39 -13.83
N GLU A 69 -3.18 0.87 -12.89
CA GLU A 69 -3.42 2.31 -12.69
C GLU A 69 -2.15 3.06 -12.31
N ILE A 70 -1.32 2.51 -11.40
CA ILE A 70 -0.01 3.08 -11.05
C ILE A 70 0.85 3.23 -12.29
N SER A 71 0.97 2.15 -13.10
CA SER A 71 1.79 2.17 -14.32
C SER A 71 1.26 3.14 -15.37
N SER A 72 -0.06 3.18 -15.59
CA SER A 72 -0.68 4.08 -16.58
C SER A 72 -0.57 5.54 -16.15
N THR A 73 -0.76 5.82 -14.86
CA THR A 73 -0.60 7.16 -14.30
C THR A 73 0.83 7.64 -14.44
N ALA A 74 1.83 6.81 -14.10
CA ALA A 74 3.23 7.17 -14.28
C ALA A 74 3.58 7.48 -15.76
N LYS A 75 3.07 6.65 -16.69
CA LYS A 75 3.26 6.89 -18.12
C LYS A 75 2.61 8.19 -18.59
N SER A 76 1.44 8.56 -18.05
CA SER A 76 0.75 9.80 -18.42
C SER A 76 1.49 11.07 -17.98
N LEU A 77 2.38 10.96 -16.99
CA LEU A 77 3.25 12.07 -16.58
C LEU A 77 4.35 12.38 -17.61
N GLY A 78 4.61 11.46 -18.54
CA GLY A 78 5.65 11.62 -19.55
C GLY A 78 7.05 11.56 -18.95
N SER A 79 8.01 12.24 -19.58
CA SER A 79 9.39 12.29 -19.09
C SER A 79 9.46 13.19 -17.84
N ILE A 80 9.78 12.60 -16.71
CA ILE A 80 10.03 13.25 -15.42
C ILE A 80 11.32 12.71 -14.83
N GLU A 81 12.04 13.52 -14.07
CA GLU A 81 13.28 13.14 -13.38
C GLU A 81 13.05 12.96 -11.88
N ARG A 82 11.96 13.51 -11.35
CA ARG A 82 11.62 13.54 -9.92
C ARG A 82 10.18 13.14 -9.70
N LEU A 83 9.92 12.41 -8.63
CA LEU A 83 8.58 11.94 -8.28
C LEU A 83 8.30 12.12 -6.79
N ILE A 84 7.17 12.71 -6.47
CA ILE A 84 6.56 12.63 -5.14
C ILE A 84 5.51 11.54 -5.17
N LEU A 85 5.71 10.51 -4.35
CA LEU A 85 4.75 9.43 -4.16
C LEU A 85 4.04 9.62 -2.83
N ASP A 86 2.77 10.07 -2.89
CA ASP A 86 1.97 10.35 -1.70
C ASP A 86 1.20 9.12 -1.24
N LEU A 87 1.59 8.62 -0.08
CA LEU A 87 1.03 7.44 0.59
C LEU A 87 0.21 7.82 1.83
N ARG A 88 0.01 9.10 2.10
CA ARG A 88 -0.74 9.57 3.27
C ARG A 88 -2.19 9.07 3.24
N GLY A 89 -2.64 8.54 4.37
CA GLY A 89 -3.98 7.98 4.50
C GLY A 89 -4.17 6.59 3.87
N ASN A 90 -3.18 6.05 3.20
CA ASN A 90 -3.24 4.72 2.62
C ASN A 90 -2.95 3.65 3.70
N THR A 91 -3.95 2.91 4.09
CA THR A 91 -3.85 1.88 5.14
C THR A 91 -3.29 0.55 4.63
N GLY A 92 -2.75 0.51 3.41
CA GLY A 92 -2.15 -0.68 2.83
C GLY A 92 -3.09 -1.48 1.95
N GLY A 93 -3.00 -2.79 2.03
CA GLY A 93 -3.78 -3.74 1.23
C GLY A 93 -2.95 -4.88 0.69
N GLY A 94 -3.19 -5.27 -0.56
CA GLY A 94 -2.53 -6.40 -1.20
C GLY A 94 -1.15 -6.09 -1.78
N ILE A 95 -0.60 -7.09 -2.48
CA ILE A 95 0.75 -7.02 -3.07
C ILE A 95 0.86 -6.07 -4.28
N GLY A 96 -0.22 -5.37 -4.66
CA GLY A 96 -0.17 -4.28 -5.64
C GLY A 96 0.89 -3.20 -5.34
N VAL A 97 1.30 -3.08 -4.08
CA VAL A 97 2.41 -2.23 -3.64
C VAL A 97 3.74 -2.53 -4.34
N LEU A 98 3.97 -3.75 -4.82
CA LEU A 98 5.19 -4.11 -5.57
C LEU A 98 5.38 -3.25 -6.82
N ARG A 99 4.29 -2.82 -7.46
CA ARG A 99 4.37 -1.92 -8.60
C ARG A 99 4.92 -0.54 -8.21
N ALA A 100 4.53 -0.01 -7.06
CA ALA A 100 5.11 1.22 -6.53
C ALA A 100 6.60 1.03 -6.15
N MET A 101 6.95 -0.13 -5.58
CA MET A 101 8.36 -0.46 -5.29
C MET A 101 9.21 -0.54 -6.55
N SER A 102 8.63 -0.97 -7.68
CA SER A 102 9.35 -1.03 -8.97
C SER A 102 9.73 0.35 -9.52
N PHE A 103 9.19 1.44 -8.96
CA PHE A 103 9.64 2.80 -9.29
C PHE A 103 10.94 3.17 -8.60
N LEU A 104 11.27 2.50 -7.50
CA LEU A 104 12.45 2.76 -6.69
C LEU A 104 13.70 2.06 -7.23
N THR A 105 13.53 0.91 -7.90
CA THR A 105 14.64 0.10 -8.41
C THR A 105 14.24 -0.69 -9.66
N PRO A 106 15.13 -0.74 -10.69
CA PRO A 106 14.92 -1.60 -11.87
C PRO A 106 15.14 -3.07 -11.56
N GLU A 107 15.81 -3.37 -10.46
CA GLU A 107 16.30 -4.70 -10.12
C GLU A 107 15.28 -5.49 -9.29
N ARG A 108 15.45 -6.82 -9.31
CA ARG A 108 14.73 -7.72 -8.42
C ARG A 108 15.49 -7.86 -7.10
N ILE A 109 15.02 -7.13 -6.09
CA ILE A 109 15.64 -7.08 -4.75
C ILE A 109 14.69 -7.68 -3.71
N PRO A 110 15.20 -8.48 -2.73
CA PRO A 110 14.39 -8.95 -1.61
C PRO A 110 13.81 -7.77 -0.80
N VAL A 111 12.51 -7.81 -0.52
CA VAL A 111 11.80 -6.80 0.29
C VAL A 111 11.61 -7.29 1.73
N GLY A 112 11.25 -8.56 1.87
CA GLY A 112 11.05 -9.15 3.18
C GLY A 112 10.33 -10.49 3.12
N TYR A 113 9.95 -11.00 4.30
CA TYR A 113 9.32 -12.31 4.40
C TYR A 113 8.31 -12.39 5.54
N SER A 114 7.33 -13.26 5.39
CA SER A 114 6.32 -13.55 6.41
C SER A 114 6.43 -15.01 6.89
N ARG A 115 6.40 -15.21 8.21
CA ARG A 115 6.38 -16.52 8.85
C ARG A 115 5.18 -16.64 9.79
N THR A 116 4.56 -17.79 9.82
CA THR A 116 3.56 -18.15 10.83
C THR A 116 4.24 -18.45 12.16
N ARG A 117 3.48 -18.38 13.27
CA ARG A 117 3.99 -18.75 14.61
C ARG A 117 4.69 -20.12 14.61
N ARG A 118 4.07 -21.13 14.01
CA ARG A 118 4.64 -22.48 13.92
C ARG A 118 5.98 -22.51 13.18
N GLN A 119 6.15 -21.70 12.14
CA GLN A 119 7.41 -21.60 11.39
C GLN A 119 8.51 -20.88 12.18
N LEU A 120 8.12 -19.95 13.07
CA LEU A 120 9.07 -19.30 13.99
C LEU A 120 9.57 -20.26 15.08
N GLU A 121 8.68 -21.10 15.60
CA GLU A 121 9.00 -22.07 16.67
C GLU A 121 9.84 -23.27 16.16
N THR A 122 9.72 -23.59 14.87
CA THR A 122 10.37 -24.78 14.28
C THR A 122 11.41 -24.41 13.23
N ALA A 123 12.04 -23.22 13.33
CA ALA A 123 12.94 -22.68 12.33
C ALA A 123 13.98 -23.70 11.85
N ASP A 124 13.63 -24.45 10.81
CA ASP A 124 14.49 -25.38 10.10
C ASP A 124 15.08 -24.64 8.90
N ARG A 125 16.39 -24.71 8.69
CA ARG A 125 17.10 -24.04 7.58
C ARG A 125 16.70 -24.59 6.21
N THR A 126 15.90 -25.65 6.15
CA THR A 126 15.40 -26.30 4.93
C THR A 126 14.06 -25.74 4.42
N ASP A 127 13.49 -24.73 5.08
CA ASP A 127 12.23 -24.13 4.68
C ASP A 127 12.33 -23.46 3.29
N GLN A 128 11.55 -23.96 2.32
CA GLN A 128 11.50 -23.35 0.99
C GLN A 128 10.64 -22.09 0.99
N ALA A 129 11.16 -21.02 0.39
CA ALA A 129 10.43 -19.77 0.21
C ALA A 129 9.46 -19.84 -0.97
N LEU A 130 8.24 -19.36 -0.74
CA LEU A 130 7.29 -19.06 -1.80
C LEU A 130 7.41 -17.57 -2.14
N VAL A 131 7.99 -17.26 -3.30
CA VAL A 131 8.36 -15.89 -3.66
C VAL A 131 7.23 -15.20 -4.39
N PHE A 132 6.82 -14.02 -3.88
CA PHE A 132 6.00 -13.04 -4.56
C PHE A 132 6.89 -11.94 -5.13
N ASP A 133 7.09 -11.95 -6.43
CA ASP A 133 8.02 -11.06 -7.14
C ASP A 133 7.44 -10.50 -8.44
N ARG A 134 6.16 -10.73 -8.70
CA ARG A 134 5.51 -10.23 -9.92
C ARG A 134 4.00 -10.09 -9.73
N ILE A 135 3.45 -8.99 -10.25
CA ILE A 135 2.01 -8.79 -10.37
C ILE A 135 1.62 -9.15 -11.82
N PRO A 136 0.65 -10.06 -12.02
CA PRO A 136 0.16 -10.39 -13.35
C PRO A 136 -0.39 -9.16 -14.07
N ALA A 137 -0.15 -9.07 -15.38
CA ALA A 137 -0.67 -7.96 -16.18
C ALA A 137 -2.19 -8.06 -16.36
N LYS A 138 -2.72 -9.29 -16.46
CA LYS A 138 -4.15 -9.57 -16.69
C LYS A 138 -4.66 -10.67 -15.77
N LYS A 139 -5.98 -10.71 -15.59
CA LYS A 139 -6.63 -11.72 -14.71
C LYS A 139 -6.41 -13.16 -15.15
N HIS A 140 -6.26 -13.44 -16.44
CA HIS A 140 -5.99 -14.80 -16.93
C HIS A 140 -4.55 -15.26 -16.61
N ASP A 141 -3.61 -14.34 -16.41
CA ASP A 141 -2.24 -14.66 -16.00
C ASP A 141 -2.18 -15.14 -14.53
N LEU A 142 -3.33 -15.11 -13.82
CA LEU A 142 -3.45 -15.66 -12.48
C LEU A 142 -3.40 -17.19 -12.45
N LEU A 143 -3.71 -17.90 -13.52
CA LEU A 143 -3.75 -19.36 -13.56
C LEU A 143 -2.43 -20.01 -13.14
N PRO A 144 -1.27 -19.62 -13.71
CA PRO A 144 0.02 -20.15 -13.26
C PRO A 144 0.34 -19.77 -11.81
N MET A 145 -0.07 -18.58 -11.38
CA MET A 145 0.12 -18.10 -10.03
C MET A 145 -0.79 -18.87 -9.06
N ALA A 146 -2.05 -19.11 -9.41
CA ALA A 146 -2.97 -19.94 -8.63
C ALA A 146 -2.44 -21.37 -8.49
N PHE A 147 -1.90 -21.95 -9.54
CA PHE A 147 -1.24 -23.25 -9.48
C PHE A 147 -0.05 -23.21 -8.51
N LYS A 148 0.83 -22.21 -8.62
CA LYS A 148 1.99 -22.03 -7.73
C LYS A 148 1.57 -21.88 -6.25
N PHE A 149 0.48 -21.18 -5.96
CA PHE A 149 0.08 -20.81 -4.60
C PHE A 149 -1.01 -21.70 -3.97
N LEU A 150 -1.81 -22.37 -4.77
CA LEU A 150 -2.90 -23.22 -4.30
C LEU A 150 -2.62 -24.72 -4.47
N VAL A 151 -2.23 -25.12 -5.66
CA VAL A 151 -2.03 -26.53 -6.00
C VAL A 151 -0.69 -27.05 -5.54
N PHE A 152 0.38 -26.30 -5.76
CA PHE A 152 1.71 -26.70 -5.40
C PHE A 152 1.93 -26.83 -3.88
N PRO A 153 1.44 -25.95 -3.00
CA PRO A 153 1.46 -26.17 -1.55
C PRO A 153 0.64 -27.37 -1.10
N TRP A 154 -0.46 -27.69 -1.80
CA TRP A 154 -1.26 -28.87 -1.52
C TRP A 154 -0.48 -30.16 -1.86
N LEU A 155 0.14 -30.23 -3.03
CA LEU A 155 1.02 -31.34 -3.41
C LEU A 155 2.20 -31.50 -2.44
N LEU A 156 2.76 -30.41 -1.94
CA LEU A 156 3.88 -30.42 -0.99
C LEU A 156 3.48 -30.69 0.46
N LYS A 157 2.19 -30.63 0.79
CA LYS A 157 1.68 -31.11 2.08
C LYS A 157 2.01 -32.58 2.27
N PHE A 158 2.03 -33.36 1.18
CA PHE A 158 2.52 -34.74 1.17
C PHE A 158 4.05 -34.86 1.35
N ALA A 159 4.80 -33.84 0.98
CA ALA A 159 6.27 -33.83 1.07
C ALA A 159 6.82 -33.27 2.40
N ARG A 160 5.98 -32.98 3.39
CA ARG A 160 6.35 -32.41 4.72
C ARG A 160 7.18 -31.12 4.70
N GLN A 161 7.28 -30.42 3.56
CA GLN A 161 8.08 -29.20 3.47
C GLN A 161 7.27 -27.99 3.97
N LYS A 162 7.84 -27.25 4.91
CA LYS A 162 7.28 -25.98 5.42
C LYS A 162 7.69 -24.85 4.49
N LYS A 163 6.75 -23.99 4.10
CA LYS A 163 7.01 -22.84 3.23
C LYS A 163 6.69 -21.54 3.95
N PHE A 164 7.59 -20.58 3.82
CA PHE A 164 7.32 -19.19 4.21
C PHE A 164 7.19 -18.31 2.96
N ILE A 165 6.53 -17.18 3.12
CA ILE A 165 6.28 -16.24 2.03
C ILE A 165 7.39 -15.20 2.02
N THR A 166 8.07 -15.06 0.90
CA THR A 166 9.06 -14.00 0.65
C THR A 166 8.53 -13.05 -0.41
N VAL A 167 8.81 -11.78 -0.24
CA VAL A 167 8.45 -10.71 -1.17
C VAL A 167 9.72 -10.14 -1.77
N ALA A 168 9.73 -9.94 -3.08
CA ALA A 168 10.80 -9.24 -3.79
C ALA A 168 10.18 -8.24 -4.78
N THR A 169 10.93 -7.23 -5.19
CA THR A 169 10.53 -6.29 -6.25
C THR A 169 10.33 -7.01 -7.58
N GLU A 170 9.55 -6.44 -8.49
CA GLU A 170 9.21 -7.09 -9.76
C GLU A 170 10.40 -7.19 -10.75
N GLY A 171 11.42 -6.34 -10.58
CA GLY A 171 12.56 -6.32 -11.50
C GLY A 171 12.14 -5.96 -12.92
N LEU A 172 11.40 -4.87 -13.11
CA LEU A 172 10.83 -4.46 -14.39
C LEU A 172 11.83 -3.77 -15.34
N GLY A 173 13.11 -3.69 -14.94
CA GLY A 173 14.14 -3.00 -15.71
C GLY A 173 13.91 -1.49 -15.75
N HIS A 174 14.16 -0.83 -16.89
CA HIS A 174 14.07 0.63 -17.03
C HIS A 174 12.63 1.17 -17.09
N GLN A 175 11.67 0.52 -16.49
CA GLN A 175 10.27 0.95 -16.44
C GLN A 175 9.74 0.85 -15.02
N PRO A 176 8.85 1.76 -14.61
CA PRO A 176 8.42 2.98 -15.26
C PRO A 176 9.15 4.24 -14.80
N PHE A 177 9.95 4.21 -13.71
CA PHE A 177 10.63 5.38 -13.16
C PHE A 177 11.78 4.96 -12.25
N HIS A 178 12.93 5.64 -12.34
CA HIS A 178 14.12 5.40 -11.50
C HIS A 178 14.88 6.70 -11.21
N GLY A 179 14.19 7.83 -11.27
CA GLY A 179 14.73 9.12 -10.87
C GLY A 179 14.68 9.31 -9.35
N ARG A 180 14.75 10.55 -8.91
CA ARG A 180 14.72 10.91 -7.49
C ARG A 180 13.31 10.83 -6.94
N ILE A 181 13.13 10.19 -5.79
CA ILE A 181 11.81 9.94 -5.20
C ILE A 181 11.74 10.49 -3.79
N VAL A 182 10.64 11.18 -3.51
CA VAL A 182 10.18 11.52 -2.16
C VAL A 182 8.93 10.69 -1.85
N LEU A 183 8.94 9.94 -0.74
CA LEU A 183 7.77 9.28 -0.19
C LEU A 183 7.13 10.19 0.86
N LEU A 184 5.89 10.59 0.62
CA LEU A 184 5.12 11.40 1.56
C LEU A 184 4.23 10.48 2.40
N VAL A 185 4.45 10.46 3.71
CA VAL A 185 3.85 9.51 4.65
C VAL A 185 3.18 10.20 5.84
N ASN A 186 2.27 9.51 6.53
CA ASN A 186 1.70 9.99 7.79
C ASN A 186 1.32 8.81 8.72
N ARG A 187 0.82 9.14 9.91
CA ARG A 187 0.36 8.16 10.91
C ARG A 187 -0.73 7.18 10.44
N HIS A 188 -1.28 7.33 9.24
CA HIS A 188 -2.23 6.42 8.62
C HIS A 188 -1.61 5.63 7.46
N THR A 189 -0.34 5.84 7.14
CA THR A 189 0.42 5.07 6.16
C THR A 189 0.80 3.72 6.77
N ALA A 190 0.03 2.67 6.49
CA ALA A 190 0.15 1.41 7.24
C ALA A 190 0.33 0.18 6.35
N SER A 191 0.70 -0.95 6.96
CA SER A 191 0.72 -2.30 6.37
C SER A 191 1.60 -2.39 5.11
N ALA A 192 1.05 -2.70 3.94
CA ALA A 192 1.82 -2.81 2.70
C ALA A 192 2.64 -1.54 2.38
N ASN A 193 2.16 -0.34 2.79
CA ASN A 193 2.95 0.87 2.65
C ASN A 193 4.16 0.90 3.57
N GLU A 194 4.06 0.33 4.78
CA GLU A 194 5.22 0.26 5.67
C GLU A 194 6.29 -0.69 5.10
N MET A 195 5.88 -1.73 4.35
CA MET A 195 6.84 -2.54 3.58
C MET A 195 7.58 -1.69 2.54
N LEU A 196 6.85 -0.84 1.79
CA LEU A 196 7.42 0.06 0.78
C LEU A 196 8.37 1.08 1.42
N VAL A 197 7.93 1.73 2.52
CA VAL A 197 8.70 2.77 3.22
C VAL A 197 9.96 2.17 3.85
N ALA A 198 9.84 1.02 4.53
CA ALA A 198 10.98 0.31 5.10
C ALA A 198 11.98 -0.12 4.02
N PHE A 199 11.48 -0.70 2.93
CA PHE A 199 12.30 -1.10 1.79
C PHE A 199 13.07 0.10 1.19
N ALA A 200 12.38 1.23 0.98
CA ALA A 200 13.01 2.44 0.47
C ALA A 200 14.10 2.96 1.41
N LYS A 201 13.81 2.96 2.72
CA LYS A 201 14.73 3.47 3.75
C LYS A 201 15.96 2.56 3.92
N GLU A 202 15.76 1.25 4.02
CA GLU A 202 16.85 0.28 4.18
C GLU A 202 17.81 0.25 2.99
N ASN A 203 17.32 0.56 1.78
CA ASN A 203 18.11 0.55 0.55
C ASN A 203 18.48 1.96 0.05
N HIS A 204 18.18 3.01 0.80
CA HIS A 204 18.47 4.43 0.44
C HIS A 204 17.91 4.83 -0.93
N LEU A 205 16.69 4.36 -1.27
CA LEU A 205 16.09 4.53 -2.58
C LEU A 205 15.16 5.75 -2.68
N ALA A 206 14.79 6.36 -1.57
CA ALA A 206 13.93 7.54 -1.52
C ALA A 206 14.14 8.33 -0.23
N THR A 207 13.83 9.63 -0.26
CA THR A 207 13.72 10.46 0.94
C THR A 207 12.29 10.38 1.48
N ILE A 208 12.15 10.12 2.77
CA ILE A 208 10.85 9.95 3.44
C ILE A 208 10.50 11.23 4.18
N VAL A 209 9.35 11.83 3.86
CA VAL A 209 8.88 13.11 4.41
C VAL A 209 7.49 12.94 5.03
N GLY A 210 7.24 13.57 6.17
CA GLY A 210 5.92 13.60 6.81
C GLY A 210 5.92 13.19 8.27
N GLU A 211 4.97 12.38 8.69
CA GLU A 211 4.83 11.88 10.07
C GLU A 211 5.23 10.40 10.15
N ALA A 212 5.66 9.96 11.34
CA ALA A 212 5.95 8.55 11.60
C ALA A 212 4.75 7.64 11.25
N THR A 213 5.02 6.48 10.67
CA THR A 213 4.01 5.47 10.39
C THR A 213 3.54 4.79 11.67
N PRO A 214 2.38 4.09 11.68
CA PRO A 214 1.84 3.53 12.91
C PRO A 214 2.53 2.24 13.40
N GLY A 215 3.39 1.60 12.61
CA GLY A 215 3.96 0.30 12.96
C GLY A 215 2.90 -0.81 12.98
N ARG A 216 2.06 -0.91 11.95
CA ARG A 216 0.95 -1.87 11.88
C ARG A 216 1.07 -2.75 10.64
N LEU A 217 1.91 -3.77 10.74
CA LEU A 217 2.13 -4.70 9.64
C LEU A 217 2.13 -6.15 10.10
N LEU A 218 1.00 -6.81 9.92
CA LEU A 218 0.83 -8.24 10.13
C LEU A 218 0.25 -8.91 8.89
N ALA A 219 0.69 -10.13 8.61
CA ALA A 219 0.03 -10.97 7.64
C ALA A 219 -1.30 -11.46 8.24
N GLY A 220 -2.41 -10.93 7.73
CA GLY A 220 -3.76 -11.26 8.21
C GLY A 220 -4.46 -12.31 7.36
N ASN A 221 -5.37 -13.05 7.98
CA ASN A 221 -6.33 -13.90 7.29
C ASN A 221 -7.75 -13.63 7.79
N LYS A 222 -8.75 -13.91 6.95
CA LYS A 222 -10.16 -13.74 7.28
C LYS A 222 -10.80 -15.10 7.49
N PHE A 223 -11.52 -15.23 8.60
CA PHE A 223 -12.25 -16.44 8.98
C PHE A 223 -13.75 -16.14 8.97
N LYS A 224 -14.53 -16.93 8.25
CA LYS A 224 -15.98 -16.79 8.22
C LYS A 224 -16.56 -17.30 9.54
N LEU A 225 -17.40 -16.48 10.16
CA LEU A 225 -18.17 -16.82 11.36
C LEU A 225 -19.64 -17.06 11.00
N PRO A 226 -20.46 -17.62 11.91
CA PRO A 226 -21.91 -17.66 11.75
C PRO A 226 -22.50 -16.28 11.46
N TYR A 227 -23.69 -16.26 10.85
CA TYR A 227 -24.43 -15.03 10.52
C TYR A 227 -23.70 -14.08 9.56
N ASP A 228 -22.88 -14.64 8.64
CA ASP A 228 -22.12 -13.89 7.62
C ASP A 228 -21.09 -12.87 8.17
N TYR A 229 -20.70 -12.98 9.43
CA TYR A 229 -19.60 -12.20 9.98
C TYR A 229 -18.24 -12.72 9.51
N TRP A 230 -17.26 -11.83 9.48
CA TRP A 230 -15.88 -12.16 9.18
C TRP A 230 -14.97 -11.68 10.30
N LEU A 231 -14.15 -12.57 10.80
CA LEU A 231 -13.10 -12.26 11.77
C LEU A 231 -11.77 -12.18 11.06
N ALA A 232 -11.14 -11.01 11.09
CA ALA A 232 -9.78 -10.84 10.60
C ALA A 232 -8.79 -11.01 11.75
N LEU A 233 -7.86 -11.95 11.61
CA LEU A 233 -6.84 -12.23 12.61
C LEU A 233 -5.45 -12.21 11.99
N PRO A 234 -4.42 -11.76 12.75
CA PRO A 234 -3.03 -11.95 12.36
C PRO A 234 -2.66 -13.44 12.38
N VAL A 235 -2.07 -13.92 11.30
CA VAL A 235 -1.65 -15.32 11.15
C VAL A 235 -0.16 -15.47 10.90
N GLY A 236 0.54 -14.37 10.68
CA GLY A 236 1.98 -14.37 10.44
C GLY A 236 2.63 -13.04 10.79
N VAL A 237 3.91 -13.11 11.07
CA VAL A 237 4.78 -11.98 11.35
C VAL A 237 5.60 -11.66 10.11
N TYR A 238 5.61 -10.39 9.72
CA TYR A 238 6.45 -9.90 8.64
C TYR A 238 7.76 -9.32 9.19
N ARG A 239 8.84 -9.59 8.47
CA ARG A 239 10.14 -8.94 8.67
C ARG A 239 10.69 -8.44 7.35
N THR A 240 11.41 -7.33 7.38
CA THR A 240 12.15 -6.83 6.21
C THR A 240 13.23 -7.81 5.79
N ALA A 241 13.88 -7.55 4.65
CA ALA A 241 15.01 -8.37 4.19
C ALA A 241 16.18 -8.35 5.19
N SER A 242 16.40 -7.23 5.89
CA SER A 242 17.39 -7.10 6.98
C SER A 242 16.98 -7.81 8.27
N GLY A 243 15.73 -8.28 8.37
CA GLY A 243 15.20 -8.96 9.56
C GLY A 243 14.44 -8.06 10.53
N THR A 244 14.28 -6.76 10.24
CA THR A 244 13.57 -5.80 11.08
C THR A 244 12.09 -6.17 11.19
N LEU A 245 11.56 -6.22 12.43
CA LEU A 245 10.13 -6.40 12.70
C LEU A 245 9.44 -5.04 12.57
N LEU A 246 8.44 -4.94 11.70
CA LEU A 246 7.68 -3.70 11.50
C LEU A 246 6.45 -3.59 12.41
N GLU A 247 5.87 -4.71 12.83
CA GLU A 247 4.75 -4.69 13.78
C GLU A 247 5.19 -4.12 15.13
N GLY A 248 4.49 -3.09 15.58
CA GLY A 248 4.81 -2.34 16.79
C GLY A 248 6.02 -1.40 16.65
N THR A 249 6.57 -1.25 15.44
CA THR A 249 7.76 -0.42 15.19
C THR A 249 7.44 0.65 14.15
N PRO A 250 7.05 1.86 14.57
CA PRO A 250 6.84 2.98 13.65
C PRO A 250 8.09 3.30 12.82
N ILE A 251 7.90 3.62 11.55
CA ILE A 251 8.99 4.09 10.70
C ILE A 251 9.01 5.61 10.80
N VAL A 252 10.09 6.15 11.35
CA VAL A 252 10.31 7.60 11.46
C VAL A 252 10.77 8.12 10.09
N PRO A 253 10.16 9.19 9.54
CA PRO A 253 10.60 9.79 8.29
C PRO A 253 12.01 10.40 8.42
N ASP A 254 12.67 10.67 7.29
CA ASP A 254 13.97 11.34 7.26
C ASP A 254 13.81 12.84 7.54
N ILE A 255 12.66 13.39 7.10
CA ILE A 255 12.27 14.78 7.37
C ILE A 255 10.88 14.76 8.00
N GLU A 256 10.85 15.03 9.30
CA GLU A 256 9.60 15.04 10.04
C GLU A 256 8.88 16.38 9.87
N ILE A 257 7.60 16.30 9.47
CA ILE A 257 6.71 17.45 9.37
C ILE A 257 5.27 17.04 9.73
N SER A 258 4.76 17.64 10.79
CA SER A 258 3.42 17.36 11.29
C SER A 258 2.34 17.96 10.38
N PHE A 259 1.19 17.30 10.33
CA PHE A 259 -0.01 17.86 9.71
C PHE A 259 -0.47 19.10 10.48
N ASP A 260 -0.65 20.23 9.77
CA ASP A 260 -1.17 21.47 10.33
C ASP A 260 -2.65 21.66 9.94
N PRO A 261 -3.61 21.45 10.88
CA PRO A 261 -5.02 21.63 10.59
C PRO A 261 -5.40 23.07 10.26
N GLY A 262 -4.67 24.07 10.77
CA GLY A 262 -4.90 25.48 10.51
C GLY A 262 -4.61 25.80 9.04
N GLN A 263 -3.42 25.47 8.59
CA GLN A 263 -3.00 25.66 7.20
C GLN A 263 -3.86 24.85 6.22
N ALA A 264 -4.24 23.64 6.60
CA ALA A 264 -5.13 22.81 5.77
C ALA A 264 -6.52 23.43 5.56
N ARG A 265 -7.08 24.15 6.57
CA ARG A 265 -8.34 24.90 6.42
C ARG A 265 -8.19 26.10 5.47
N GLU A 266 -7.01 26.66 5.37
CA GLU A 266 -6.67 27.72 4.42
C GLU A 266 -6.34 27.17 3.02
N GLY A 267 -6.46 25.85 2.80
CA GLY A 267 -6.20 25.18 1.53
C GLY A 267 -4.73 24.90 1.27
N ARG A 268 -3.85 25.02 2.29
CA ARG A 268 -2.42 24.74 2.17
C ARG A 268 -2.07 23.36 2.68
N ASP A 269 -1.27 22.63 1.93
CA ASP A 269 -0.71 21.34 2.31
C ASP A 269 0.80 21.49 2.61
N THR A 270 1.12 21.85 3.87
CA THR A 270 2.50 22.13 4.29
C THR A 270 3.43 20.93 4.15
N GLN A 271 2.89 19.70 4.30
CA GLN A 271 3.67 18.48 4.09
C GLN A 271 4.02 18.30 2.59
N LEU A 272 3.07 18.56 1.69
CA LEU A 272 3.31 18.50 0.25
C LEU A 272 4.24 19.63 -0.20
N GLU A 273 4.05 20.84 0.32
CA GLU A 273 4.95 21.98 0.05
C GLU A 273 6.41 21.62 0.41
N LYS A 274 6.62 20.99 1.58
CA LYS A 274 7.94 20.52 2.00
C LYS A 274 8.47 19.40 1.10
N ALA A 275 7.62 18.46 0.69
CA ALA A 275 8.04 17.40 -0.23
C ALA A 275 8.48 17.97 -1.60
N ILE A 276 7.80 19.03 -2.09
CA ILE A 276 8.17 19.73 -3.34
C ILE A 276 9.53 20.42 -3.17
N GLU A 277 9.75 21.10 -2.04
CA GLU A 277 11.03 21.73 -1.73
C GLU A 277 12.16 20.70 -1.76
N ILE A 278 12.00 19.59 -1.02
CA ILE A 278 13.01 18.53 -0.92
C ILE A 278 13.29 17.89 -2.27
N VAL A 279 12.26 17.50 -3.02
CA VAL A 279 12.45 16.82 -4.31
C VAL A 279 13.16 17.70 -5.34
N SER A 280 13.09 19.03 -5.18
CA SER A 280 13.80 19.98 -6.05
C SER A 280 15.28 20.16 -5.69
N GLN A 281 15.67 19.78 -4.47
CA GLN A 281 17.05 19.93 -3.97
C GLN A 281 17.91 18.67 -4.17
N ILE A 282 17.29 17.53 -4.44
CA ILE A 282 17.97 16.23 -4.58
C ILE A 282 18.22 15.79 -6.02
#